data_576f9397e7563850e8a6fb4b124c7e10
#
_entry.id   576f9397e7563850e8a6fb4b124c7e10
#
_cell.length_a   1.000
_cell.length_b   1.000
_cell.length_c   1.000
_cell.angle_alpha   90.00
_cell.angle_beta   90.00
_cell.angle_gamma   90.00
#
_symmetry.space_group_name_H-M   'P 1'
#
loop_
_entity.id
_entity.type
_entity.pdbx_description
1 polymer ?
#
loop_
_entity_poly.entity_id
_entity_poly.type
_entity_poly.pdbx_seq_one_letter_code
_entity_poly.pdbx_strand_id
1 'polypeptide(L)'
;MRKKPYLCTMKRKRTDIDRMVMESHYLESLERETPPSLSDMERQDYIDQINELKASNEDLKASNEDLKATIKRLLDMIDTLKQTLDSVTASNKRNEALVVKLTAQVDQLQKMLKNLEDRNRRHNKHTFGKSSLKKNKRAEEKRSREEEKEDYDGNPDNGAQASENTDDQIDQTKVKSEHLDGERAKRENYTKMNAAKVTRLLCDTSNLPEGMRFVGFKEVNEYDKISYVECISYQVAILEDEFGVRHEYFVPADAEKAAGRRPHLNTMPGTHGTPEFIADLAADIYQLHTPNYREGIRMEMDKFTCSDNTRLNWLKRGAKMLKPLVELLKQKLLKVGSFLNIDETWCRIRIKLKGDGTKLGHYFKKYIWILINKIEQVAYFLYDNDENDSRGYRPISSFLSGFKGTVASDAYVVYKQLCIEHPDIEHCLCWAHVRAKFQYALEISKEEDAEWYRNQIDYLYLVESEIFTNNQVTPEIIRKRRASKDVTDTLTALYTHARKALRQKGKKYSDLMGQALNYMLNGWDELQTYRKDGRYTIDNLPAERAIRPFTVSRKNSLHYSSEEGVEMAMTYLTIIETAKMWGLQIKEYLAFVWHEVMSGNTNYEELIPEVVIAKQNS
;
A
#
# COMPACT_ATOMS: atom_id res chain seq x y z
N MET A 1 -44.55 13.24 4.18
CA MET A 1 -45.78 12.41 4.30
C MET A 1 -45.43 10.96 4.16
N ARG A 2 -45.29 10.23 5.30
CA ARG A 2 -45.40 8.75 5.49
C ARG A 2 -44.97 8.40 6.92
N LYS A 3 -45.86 8.74 7.89
CA LYS A 3 -45.74 8.33 9.30
C LYS A 3 -47.03 7.65 9.77
N LYS A 4 -47.42 6.53 9.14
CA LYS A 4 -48.66 5.84 9.57
C LYS A 4 -48.67 4.32 9.61
N PRO A 5 -47.61 3.53 9.52
CA PRO A 5 -47.80 2.09 9.84
C PRO A 5 -47.44 1.70 11.29
N TYR A 6 -46.62 2.47 12.02
CA TYR A 6 -46.16 2.04 13.38
C TYR A 6 -47.18 2.23 14.50
N LEU A 7 -48.07 3.18 14.39
CA LEU A 7 -49.11 3.40 15.41
C LEU A 7 -50.25 2.34 15.37
N CYS A 8 -50.46 1.73 14.22
CA CYS A 8 -51.52 0.70 14.07
C CYS A 8 -51.12 -0.64 14.70
N THR A 9 -49.83 -0.97 14.71
CA THR A 9 -49.30 -2.22 15.33
C THR A 9 -49.25 -2.11 16.86
N MET A 10 -49.01 -0.95 17.43
CA MET A 10 -49.05 -0.76 18.89
C MET A 10 -50.47 -0.76 19.43
N LYS A 11 -51.48 -0.26 18.69
CA LYS A 11 -52.88 -0.35 19.10
C LYS A 11 -53.42 -1.81 19.10
N ARG A 12 -52.98 -2.64 18.16
CA ARG A 12 -53.34 -4.07 18.15
C ARG A 12 -52.74 -4.86 19.32
N LYS A 13 -51.48 -4.60 19.68
CA LYS A 13 -50.83 -5.23 20.84
C LYS A 13 -51.44 -4.81 22.18
N ARG A 14 -51.98 -3.59 22.29
CA ARG A 14 -52.69 -3.15 23.51
C ARG A 14 -54.04 -3.84 23.72
N THR A 15 -54.78 -4.09 22.63
CA THR A 15 -56.04 -4.88 22.68
C THR A 15 -55.79 -6.34 23.03
N ASP A 16 -54.66 -6.95 22.65
CA ASP A 16 -54.33 -8.33 23.04
C ASP A 16 -53.93 -8.42 24.53
N ILE A 17 -53.26 -7.43 25.09
CA ILE A 17 -52.93 -7.35 26.53
C ILE A 17 -54.20 -7.13 27.37
N ASP A 18 -55.09 -6.22 26.91
CA ASP A 18 -56.38 -6.00 27.60
C ASP A 18 -57.27 -7.25 27.57
N ARG A 19 -57.18 -8.06 26.50
CA ARG A 19 -57.87 -9.35 26.38
C ARG A 19 -57.32 -10.41 27.35
N MET A 20 -55.98 -10.49 27.50
CA MET A 20 -55.34 -11.40 28.45
C MET A 20 -55.66 -11.04 29.90
N VAL A 21 -55.83 -9.76 30.24
CA VAL A 21 -56.25 -9.31 31.57
C VAL A 21 -57.71 -9.66 31.83
N MET A 22 -58.58 -9.58 30.84
CA MET A 22 -60.00 -10.02 30.95
C MET A 22 -60.11 -11.53 31.09
N GLU A 23 -59.25 -12.30 30.39
CA GLU A 23 -59.18 -13.77 30.55
C GLU A 23 -58.68 -14.18 31.94
N SER A 24 -57.76 -13.39 32.56
CA SER A 24 -57.31 -13.61 33.93
C SER A 24 -58.43 -13.43 34.96
N HIS A 25 -59.24 -12.36 34.80
CA HIS A 25 -60.42 -12.17 35.70
C HIS A 25 -61.55 -13.21 35.49
N TYR A 26 -61.65 -13.77 34.27
CA TYR A 26 -62.56 -14.84 33.96
C TYR A 26 -62.12 -16.16 34.64
N LEU A 27 -60.84 -16.45 34.67
CA LEU A 27 -60.27 -17.62 35.37
C LEU A 27 -60.45 -17.51 36.90
N GLU A 28 -60.33 -16.33 37.49
CA GLU A 28 -60.62 -16.08 38.92
C GLU A 28 -62.10 -16.25 39.26
N SER A 29 -63.01 -16.02 38.27
CA SER A 29 -64.44 -16.24 38.46
C SER A 29 -64.86 -17.73 38.41
N LEU A 30 -64.10 -18.56 37.67
CA LEU A 30 -64.33 -20.00 37.55
C LEU A 30 -64.03 -20.80 38.86
N GLU A 31 -63.23 -20.23 39.77
CA GLU A 31 -62.95 -20.86 41.08
C GLU A 31 -64.16 -20.90 41.99
N ARG A 32 -65.22 -20.15 41.71
CA ARG A 32 -66.41 -20.07 42.63
C ARG A 32 -67.56 -20.96 42.22
N GLU A 33 -67.53 -21.60 41.07
CA GLU A 33 -68.63 -22.46 40.63
C GLU A 33 -68.08 -23.84 40.21
N THR A 34 -68.07 -24.78 41.21
CA THR A 34 -67.87 -26.19 40.91
C THR A 34 -69.20 -26.81 40.52
N PRO A 35 -69.29 -27.48 39.34
CA PRO A 35 -70.55 -28.20 39.02
C PRO A 35 -70.82 -29.33 40.01
N PRO A 36 -72.02 -29.49 40.43
CA PRO A 36 -72.39 -30.43 41.55
C PRO A 36 -72.43 -31.92 41.18
N SER A 37 -71.80 -32.33 40.05
CA SER A 37 -71.96 -33.72 39.56
C SER A 37 -70.67 -34.41 39.10
N LEU A 38 -69.48 -33.88 39.42
CA LEU A 38 -68.20 -34.51 39.08
C LEU A 38 -67.72 -35.44 40.20
N SER A 39 -67.11 -36.59 39.86
CA SER A 39 -66.41 -37.46 40.77
C SER A 39 -65.23 -36.73 41.47
N ASP A 40 -64.89 -37.12 42.69
CA ASP A 40 -63.80 -36.48 43.43
C ASP A 40 -62.43 -36.48 42.63
N MET A 41 -62.25 -37.46 41.78
CA MET A 41 -61.07 -37.61 40.99
C MET A 41 -61.05 -36.60 39.80
N GLU A 42 -62.17 -36.41 39.13
CA GLU A 42 -62.32 -35.40 38.08
C GLU A 42 -62.23 -33.97 38.61
N ARG A 43 -62.69 -33.79 39.86
CA ARG A 43 -62.60 -32.52 40.56
C ARG A 43 -61.17 -32.17 40.91
N GLN A 44 -60.35 -33.15 41.30
CA GLN A 44 -58.92 -32.95 41.55
C GLN A 44 -58.14 -32.60 40.27
N ASP A 45 -58.43 -33.30 39.18
CA ASP A 45 -57.83 -33.01 37.88
C ASP A 45 -58.11 -31.56 37.40
N TYR A 46 -59.35 -31.09 37.62
CA TYR A 46 -59.66 -29.67 37.27
C TYR A 46 -58.93 -28.68 38.20
N ILE A 47 -58.79 -28.98 39.48
CA ILE A 47 -58.04 -28.14 40.41
C ILE A 47 -56.55 -28.08 40.00
N ASP A 48 -55.94 -29.19 39.62
CA ASP A 48 -54.56 -29.26 39.22
C ASP A 48 -54.33 -28.50 37.90
N GLN A 49 -55.26 -28.64 36.94
CA GLN A 49 -55.19 -27.81 35.68
C GLN A 49 -55.33 -26.32 35.97
N ILE A 50 -56.22 -25.91 36.88
CA ILE A 50 -56.36 -24.51 37.30
C ILE A 50 -55.08 -24.00 37.96
N ASN A 51 -54.41 -24.81 38.77
CA ASN A 51 -53.17 -24.44 39.42
C ASN A 51 -52.01 -24.30 38.42
N GLU A 52 -51.91 -25.22 37.44
CA GLU A 52 -50.92 -25.09 36.30
C GLU A 52 -51.16 -23.84 35.47
N LEU A 53 -52.41 -23.52 35.14
CA LEU A 53 -52.78 -22.32 34.43
C LEU A 53 -52.47 -21.04 35.22
N LYS A 54 -52.63 -21.05 36.54
CA LYS A 54 -52.26 -19.94 37.42
C LYS A 54 -50.74 -19.74 37.42
N ALA A 55 -49.96 -20.81 37.60
CA ALA A 55 -48.49 -20.73 37.54
C ALA A 55 -48.01 -20.20 36.21
N SER A 56 -48.54 -20.72 35.10
CA SER A 56 -48.21 -20.22 33.74
C SER A 56 -48.59 -18.75 33.55
N ASN A 57 -49.68 -18.30 34.14
CA ASN A 57 -50.08 -16.88 34.03
C ASN A 57 -49.18 -15.95 34.88
N GLU A 58 -48.65 -16.42 36.01
CA GLU A 58 -47.66 -15.70 36.80
C GLU A 58 -46.33 -15.58 36.08
N ASP A 59 -45.86 -16.65 35.41
CA ASP A 59 -44.65 -16.63 34.56
C ASP A 59 -44.80 -15.67 33.38
N LEU A 60 -46.00 -15.65 32.74
CA LEU A 60 -46.30 -14.72 31.68
C LEU A 60 -46.34 -13.26 32.17
N LYS A 61 -46.83 -13.01 33.37
CA LYS A 61 -46.80 -11.66 34.00
C LYS A 61 -45.37 -11.22 34.26
N ALA A 62 -44.53 -12.09 34.83
CA ALA A 62 -43.10 -11.79 35.03
C ALA A 62 -42.37 -11.50 33.72
N SER A 63 -42.60 -12.32 32.70
CA SER A 63 -42.02 -12.10 31.35
C SER A 63 -42.49 -10.78 30.73
N ASN A 64 -43.74 -10.38 30.93
CA ASN A 64 -44.25 -9.10 30.44
C ASN A 64 -43.60 -7.88 31.14
N GLU A 65 -43.32 -7.99 32.44
CA GLU A 65 -42.60 -6.92 33.17
C GLU A 65 -41.14 -6.79 32.69
N ASP A 66 -40.47 -7.92 32.44
CA ASP A 66 -39.12 -7.91 31.84
C ASP A 66 -39.09 -7.28 30.43
N LEU A 67 -40.10 -7.60 29.61
CA LEU A 67 -40.27 -6.99 28.30
C LEU A 67 -40.50 -5.47 28.41
N LYS A 68 -41.31 -5.02 29.36
CA LYS A 68 -41.53 -3.58 29.60
C LYS A 68 -40.24 -2.88 30.02
N ALA A 69 -39.45 -3.51 30.91
CA ALA A 69 -38.14 -2.98 31.33
C ALA A 69 -37.16 -2.90 30.15
N THR A 70 -37.16 -3.92 29.31
CA THR A 70 -36.31 -3.93 28.09
C THR A 70 -36.74 -2.86 27.09
N ILE A 71 -38.04 -2.68 26.86
CA ILE A 71 -38.54 -1.61 25.99
C ILE A 71 -38.13 -0.23 26.54
N LYS A 72 -38.20 -0.03 27.85
CA LYS A 72 -37.74 1.23 28.46
C LYS A 72 -36.27 1.50 28.21
N ARG A 73 -35.39 0.49 28.42
CA ARG A 73 -33.96 0.61 28.14
C ARG A 73 -33.67 0.93 26.68
N LEU A 74 -34.41 0.31 25.75
CA LEU A 74 -34.27 0.58 24.33
C LEU A 74 -34.71 2.01 23.96
N LEU A 75 -35.76 2.53 24.59
CA LEU A 75 -36.19 3.91 24.39
C LEU A 75 -35.12 4.92 24.88
N ASP A 76 -34.56 4.67 26.07
CA ASP A 76 -33.48 5.51 26.61
C ASP A 76 -32.23 5.48 25.73
N MET A 77 -31.88 4.32 25.14
CA MET A 77 -30.80 4.22 24.15
C MET A 77 -31.11 4.99 22.87
N ILE A 78 -32.35 4.93 22.38
CA ILE A 78 -32.76 5.70 21.17
C ILE A 78 -32.63 7.20 21.42
N ASP A 79 -33.00 7.68 22.59
CA ASP A 79 -32.88 9.11 22.91
C ASP A 79 -31.41 9.53 23.05
N THR A 80 -30.54 8.68 23.61
CA THR A 80 -29.10 8.92 23.65
C THR A 80 -28.49 8.96 22.24
N LEU A 81 -28.91 8.05 21.37
CA LEU A 81 -28.46 8.02 19.98
C LEU A 81 -28.91 9.26 19.19
N LYS A 82 -30.13 9.75 19.44
CA LYS A 82 -30.60 11.00 18.82
C LYS A 82 -29.76 12.19 19.25
N GLN A 83 -29.46 12.33 20.54
CA GLN A 83 -28.60 13.40 21.06
C GLN A 83 -27.21 13.35 20.44
N THR A 84 -26.66 12.14 20.28
CA THR A 84 -25.36 11.93 19.64
C THR A 84 -25.40 12.35 18.15
N LEU A 85 -26.46 11.95 17.44
CA LEU A 85 -26.67 12.31 16.04
C LEU A 85 -26.79 13.84 15.85
N ASP A 86 -27.53 14.50 16.73
CA ASP A 86 -27.67 15.96 16.69
C ASP A 86 -26.33 16.66 16.94
N SER A 87 -25.52 16.14 17.87
CA SER A 87 -24.17 16.64 18.15
C SER A 87 -23.24 16.49 16.93
N VAL A 88 -23.25 15.29 16.31
CA VAL A 88 -22.46 15.01 15.08
C VAL A 88 -22.92 15.91 13.93
N THR A 89 -24.21 16.09 13.75
CA THR A 89 -24.77 16.95 12.70
C THR A 89 -24.36 18.41 12.91
N ALA A 90 -24.38 18.91 14.15
CA ALA A 90 -23.88 20.24 14.47
C ALA A 90 -22.37 20.39 14.22
N SER A 91 -21.59 19.37 14.52
CA SER A 91 -20.15 19.33 14.23
C SER A 91 -19.87 19.36 12.73
N ASN A 92 -20.57 18.54 11.95
CA ASN A 92 -20.45 18.54 10.48
C ASN A 92 -20.76 19.89 9.86
N LYS A 93 -21.82 20.57 10.33
CA LYS A 93 -22.15 21.91 9.85
C LYS A 93 -21.07 22.95 10.16
N ARG A 94 -20.38 22.82 11.31
CA ARG A 94 -19.19 23.65 11.62
C ARG A 94 -18.01 23.35 10.70
N ASN A 95 -17.78 22.08 10.41
CA ASN A 95 -16.72 21.65 9.50
C ASN A 95 -16.96 22.14 8.07
N GLU A 96 -18.19 22.07 7.57
CA GLU A 96 -18.57 22.64 6.27
C GLU A 96 -18.28 24.15 6.19
N ALA A 97 -18.64 24.90 7.24
CA ALA A 97 -18.33 26.33 7.28
C ALA A 97 -16.81 26.60 7.31
N LEU A 98 -16.04 25.74 7.97
CA LEU A 98 -14.58 25.84 8.01
C LEU A 98 -13.96 25.53 6.64
N VAL A 99 -14.45 24.51 5.94
CA VAL A 99 -14.01 24.14 4.57
C VAL A 99 -14.25 25.33 3.62
N VAL A 100 -15.42 25.94 3.64
CA VAL A 100 -15.71 27.13 2.82
C VAL A 100 -14.72 28.26 3.09
N LYS A 101 -14.39 28.50 4.37
CA LYS A 101 -13.43 29.54 4.76
C LYS A 101 -12.01 29.22 4.28
N LEU A 102 -11.58 27.96 4.40
CA LEU A 102 -10.27 27.51 3.93
C LEU A 102 -10.16 27.58 2.41
N THR A 103 -11.21 27.20 1.67
CA THR A 103 -11.23 27.32 0.21
C THR A 103 -11.04 28.78 -0.22
N ALA A 104 -11.73 29.71 0.43
CA ALA A 104 -11.56 31.14 0.14
C ALA A 104 -10.13 31.65 0.44
N GLN A 105 -9.48 31.12 1.48
CA GLN A 105 -8.08 31.44 1.79
C GLN A 105 -7.11 30.86 0.75
N VAL A 106 -7.35 29.66 0.28
CA VAL A 106 -6.55 29.04 -0.80
C VAL A 106 -6.65 29.86 -2.09
N ASP A 107 -7.86 30.28 -2.49
CA ASP A 107 -8.05 31.13 -3.66
C ASP A 107 -7.32 32.48 -3.53
N GLN A 108 -7.30 33.05 -2.33
CA GLN A 108 -6.58 34.28 -2.05
C GLN A 108 -5.05 34.08 -2.17
N LEU A 109 -4.53 32.98 -1.63
CA LEU A 109 -3.12 32.63 -1.72
C LEU A 109 -2.69 32.34 -3.17
N GLN A 110 -3.52 31.66 -3.96
CA GLN A 110 -3.26 31.43 -5.38
C GLN A 110 -3.19 32.73 -6.19
N LYS A 111 -4.09 33.69 -5.90
CA LYS A 111 -4.01 35.04 -6.50
C LYS A 111 -2.74 35.78 -6.11
N MET A 112 -2.32 35.66 -4.85
CA MET A 112 -1.06 36.27 -4.39
C MET A 112 0.17 35.63 -5.06
N LEU A 113 0.19 34.30 -5.20
CA LEU A 113 1.24 33.56 -5.87
C LEU A 113 1.37 34.00 -7.34
N LYS A 114 0.25 34.08 -8.06
CA LYS A 114 0.22 34.54 -9.46
C LYS A 114 0.74 35.98 -9.59
N ASN A 115 0.37 36.85 -8.67
CA ASN A 115 0.88 38.24 -8.65
C ASN A 115 2.39 38.31 -8.36
N LEU A 116 2.94 37.42 -7.52
CA LEU A 116 4.38 37.31 -7.25
C LEU A 116 5.14 36.77 -8.47
N GLU A 117 4.59 35.77 -9.16
CA GLU A 117 5.17 35.23 -10.40
C GLU A 117 5.22 36.30 -11.50
N ASP A 118 4.14 37.08 -11.65
CA ASP A 118 4.10 38.19 -12.62
C ASP A 118 5.08 39.32 -12.25
N ARG A 119 5.27 39.63 -10.96
CA ARG A 119 6.30 40.56 -10.49
C ARG A 119 7.71 40.02 -10.79
N ASN A 120 7.95 38.73 -10.57
CA ASN A 120 9.23 38.09 -10.84
C ASN A 120 9.54 38.05 -12.34
N ARG A 121 8.54 37.78 -13.19
CA ARG A 121 8.66 37.87 -14.67
C ARG A 121 9.00 39.29 -15.12
N ARG A 122 8.38 40.32 -14.54
CA ARG A 122 8.68 41.73 -14.85
C ARG A 122 10.09 42.11 -14.37
N HIS A 123 10.49 41.66 -13.17
CA HIS A 123 11.82 41.91 -12.62
C HIS A 123 12.91 41.25 -13.47
N ASN A 124 12.74 40.01 -13.88
CA ASN A 124 13.66 39.28 -14.77
C ASN A 124 13.74 39.90 -16.17
N LYS A 125 12.63 40.42 -16.73
CA LYS A 125 12.64 41.20 -17.97
C LYS A 125 13.43 42.50 -17.84
N HIS A 126 13.35 43.17 -16.68
CA HIS A 126 14.09 44.43 -16.45
C HIS A 126 15.58 44.21 -16.21
N THR A 127 15.96 43.11 -15.54
CA THR A 127 17.36 42.85 -15.14
C THR A 127 18.18 42.20 -16.25
N PHE A 128 17.56 41.35 -17.07
CA PHE A 128 18.27 40.58 -18.13
C PHE A 128 17.86 40.91 -19.57
N GLY A 129 16.98 41.91 -19.78
CA GLY A 129 16.34 42.17 -21.08
C GLY A 129 17.05 43.14 -22.02
N LYS A 130 18.26 43.68 -21.72
CA LYS A 130 18.85 44.78 -22.50
C LYS A 130 19.86 44.42 -23.56
N SER A 131 20.15 43.15 -23.86
CA SER A 131 21.18 42.83 -24.87
C SER A 131 20.78 41.99 -26.09
N SER A 132 19.49 41.64 -26.31
CA SER A 132 19.12 40.79 -27.47
C SER A 132 17.88 41.23 -28.27
N LEU A 133 17.52 42.51 -28.24
CA LEU A 133 16.23 43.05 -28.74
C LEU A 133 16.15 43.24 -30.27
N LYS A 134 17.01 42.63 -31.09
CA LYS A 134 16.87 42.77 -32.56
C LYS A 134 16.58 41.49 -33.37
N LYS A 135 16.52 40.31 -32.76
CA LYS A 135 16.25 39.05 -33.48
C LYS A 135 14.93 38.33 -33.17
N ASN A 136 14.20 38.70 -32.11
CA ASN A 136 13.05 37.90 -31.67
C ASN A 136 11.65 38.48 -31.93
N LYS A 137 11.52 39.70 -32.50
CA LYS A 137 10.19 40.27 -32.81
C LYS A 137 9.37 39.47 -33.83
N ARG A 138 10.01 38.72 -34.75
CA ARG A 138 9.33 37.89 -35.76
C ARG A 138 8.88 36.50 -35.23
N ALA A 139 9.47 36.01 -34.12
CA ALA A 139 9.14 34.71 -33.55
C ALA A 139 8.01 34.83 -32.50
N GLU A 140 7.91 35.96 -31.80
CA GLU A 140 6.85 36.20 -30.82
C GLU A 140 5.49 36.53 -31.47
N GLU A 141 5.47 37.21 -32.61
CA GLU A 141 4.23 37.45 -33.38
C GLU A 141 3.68 36.17 -34.06
N LYS A 142 4.48 35.13 -34.23
CA LYS A 142 4.02 33.83 -34.72
C LYS A 142 3.45 32.97 -33.60
N ARG A 143 4.00 33.03 -32.38
CA ARG A 143 3.49 32.28 -31.22
C ARG A 143 2.18 32.83 -30.66
N SER A 144 2.01 34.14 -30.61
CA SER A 144 0.75 34.73 -30.15
C SER A 144 -0.44 34.52 -31.11
N ARG A 145 -0.20 34.16 -32.37
CA ARG A 145 -1.27 33.77 -33.31
C ARG A 145 -1.63 32.28 -33.28
N GLU A 146 -0.78 31.42 -32.69
CA GLU A 146 -1.04 29.99 -32.52
C GLU A 146 -1.72 29.69 -31.17
N GLU A 147 -1.48 30.51 -30.14
CA GLU A 147 -2.11 30.37 -28.80
C GLU A 147 -3.56 30.87 -28.74
N GLU A 148 -4.04 31.70 -29.72
CA GLU A 148 -5.44 32.14 -29.78
C GLU A 148 -6.41 31.15 -30.47
N LYS A 149 -5.96 29.95 -30.86
CA LYS A 149 -6.80 28.96 -31.58
C LYS A 149 -7.11 27.68 -30.80
N GLU A 150 -6.65 27.52 -29.57
CA GLU A 150 -6.87 26.29 -28.78
C GLU A 150 -7.75 26.43 -27.52
N ASP A 151 -8.41 27.56 -27.32
CA ASP A 151 -9.37 27.72 -26.23
C ASP A 151 -10.82 27.66 -26.75
N TYR A 152 -11.32 26.49 -27.07
CA TYR A 152 -12.76 26.20 -26.99
C TYR A 152 -13.02 24.69 -27.08
N ASP A 153 -13.17 24.02 -25.94
CA ASP A 153 -14.22 23.04 -25.71
C ASP A 153 -14.40 22.76 -24.21
N GLY A 154 -15.52 23.26 -23.71
CA GLY A 154 -15.94 23.05 -22.35
C GLY A 154 -16.69 21.73 -22.19
N ASN A 155 -16.41 21.03 -21.11
CA ASN A 155 -17.43 20.21 -20.47
C ASN A 155 -17.22 20.15 -18.94
N PRO A 156 -18.17 20.68 -18.16
CA PRO A 156 -18.15 20.51 -16.72
C PRO A 156 -19.01 19.31 -16.35
N ASP A 157 -18.42 18.26 -15.84
CA ASP A 157 -19.07 17.45 -14.79
C ASP A 157 -18.11 16.39 -14.27
N ASN A 158 -17.78 16.51 -13.01
CA ASN A 158 -17.90 15.47 -11.99
C ASN A 158 -17.14 15.87 -10.73
N GLY A 159 -17.91 16.35 -9.77
CA GLY A 159 -17.48 16.47 -8.40
C GLY A 159 -17.07 15.11 -7.83
N ALA A 160 -15.82 14.97 -7.51
CA ALA A 160 -15.32 13.92 -6.66
C ALA A 160 -14.75 14.54 -5.40
N GLN A 161 -15.38 14.22 -4.30
CA GLN A 161 -15.01 14.56 -2.95
C GLN A 161 -13.51 14.29 -2.71
N ALA A 162 -12.81 15.35 -2.36
CA ALA A 162 -11.46 15.27 -1.83
C ALA A 162 -11.53 14.65 -0.44
N SER A 163 -11.18 13.37 -0.34
CA SER A 163 -10.81 12.76 0.92
C SER A 163 -9.40 13.21 1.28
N GLU A 164 -9.25 13.60 2.52
CA GLU A 164 -8.02 13.94 3.21
C GLU A 164 -6.82 13.12 2.73
N ASN A 165 -5.94 13.78 2.00
CA ASN A 165 -4.58 13.33 1.76
C ASN A 165 -3.64 14.33 2.39
N THR A 166 -3.25 14.08 3.63
CA THR A 166 -1.96 14.51 4.12
C THR A 166 -0.90 13.62 3.48
N ASP A 167 -0.66 13.80 2.20
CA ASP A 167 0.59 13.39 1.59
C ASP A 167 1.61 14.46 1.95
N ASP A 168 2.37 14.18 3.00
CA ASP A 168 3.63 14.85 3.24
C ASP A 168 4.54 14.62 2.03
N GLN A 169 4.44 15.52 1.06
CA GLN A 169 5.57 15.82 0.21
C GLN A 169 6.66 16.36 1.15
N ILE A 170 7.54 15.49 1.58
CA ILE A 170 8.86 15.90 2.02
C ILE A 170 9.49 16.52 0.78
N ASP A 171 9.31 17.83 0.68
CA ASP A 171 10.07 18.66 -0.23
C ASP A 171 11.54 18.36 0.06
N GLN A 172 12.18 17.69 -0.88
CA GLN A 172 13.63 17.65 -0.93
C GLN A 172 14.04 19.11 -1.13
N THR A 173 14.21 19.83 -0.05
CA THR A 173 14.92 21.09 -0.06
C THR A 173 16.27 20.79 -0.70
N LYS A 174 16.33 21.10 -1.98
CA LYS A 174 17.59 21.31 -2.67
C LYS A 174 18.42 22.23 -1.76
N VAL A 175 19.35 21.65 -1.06
CA VAL A 175 20.50 22.39 -0.59
C VAL A 175 21.04 23.02 -1.86
N LYS A 176 20.91 24.34 -1.97
CA LYS A 176 21.62 25.12 -2.98
C LYS A 176 23.10 24.89 -2.69
N SER A 177 23.71 23.92 -3.34
CA SER A 177 25.13 23.95 -3.56
C SER A 177 25.39 25.24 -4.34
N GLU A 178 26.18 26.13 -3.76
CA GLU A 178 26.74 27.24 -4.51
C GLU A 178 27.35 26.68 -5.78
N HIS A 179 26.77 27.09 -6.92
CA HIS A 179 27.32 26.79 -8.21
C HIS A 179 28.69 27.49 -8.32
N LEU A 180 29.74 26.73 -8.08
CA LEU A 180 30.99 26.95 -8.79
C LEU A 180 30.65 26.81 -10.27
N ASP A 181 31.08 27.78 -11.09
CA ASP A 181 30.88 27.82 -12.53
C ASP A 181 31.24 26.47 -13.18
N GLY A 182 30.28 25.58 -13.20
CA GLY A 182 30.36 24.29 -13.88
C GLY A 182 29.65 24.40 -15.22
N GLU A 183 30.34 24.01 -16.24
CA GLU A 183 29.91 23.88 -17.63
C GLU A 183 28.42 23.49 -17.72
N ARG A 184 27.65 24.29 -18.49
CA ARG A 184 26.27 23.95 -18.87
C ARG A 184 26.24 22.51 -19.32
N ALA A 185 25.52 21.65 -18.64
CA ALA A 185 25.27 20.28 -19.05
C ALA A 185 24.86 20.33 -20.53
N LYS A 186 25.71 19.76 -21.39
CA LYS A 186 25.44 19.68 -22.82
C LYS A 186 24.11 18.94 -22.94
N ARG A 187 23.15 19.51 -23.70
CA ARG A 187 21.91 18.81 -24.07
C ARG A 187 22.32 17.43 -24.56
N GLU A 188 21.76 16.39 -23.93
CA GLU A 188 21.97 15.01 -24.38
C GLU A 188 21.70 14.95 -25.88
N ASN A 189 22.69 14.47 -26.62
CA ASN A 189 22.58 14.39 -28.07
C ASN A 189 21.65 13.19 -28.36
N TYR A 190 20.44 13.42 -28.86
CA TYR A 190 19.48 12.40 -29.23
C TYR A 190 20.06 11.25 -30.07
N THR A 191 21.19 11.48 -30.72
CA THR A 191 21.93 10.45 -31.49
C THR A 191 22.61 9.38 -30.64
N LYS A 192 22.60 9.51 -29.32
CA LYS A 192 23.22 8.54 -28.37
C LYS A 192 22.20 7.71 -27.56
N MET A 193 20.91 7.73 -27.93
CA MET A 193 19.94 6.84 -27.29
C MET A 193 20.23 5.38 -27.66
N ASN A 194 20.28 4.51 -26.64
CA ASN A 194 20.49 3.10 -26.84
C ASN A 194 19.18 2.41 -27.20
N ALA A 195 19.16 1.71 -28.32
CA ALA A 195 18.07 0.84 -28.72
C ALA A 195 18.54 -0.63 -28.68
N ALA A 196 17.64 -1.53 -28.26
CA ALA A 196 17.96 -2.96 -28.17
C ALA A 196 18.27 -3.58 -29.53
N LYS A 197 17.67 -3.05 -30.61
CA LYS A 197 17.95 -3.44 -31.98
C LYS A 197 18.26 -2.22 -32.80
N VAL A 198 19.38 -2.25 -33.52
CA VAL A 198 19.80 -1.19 -34.45
C VAL A 198 19.86 -1.78 -35.85
N THR A 199 19.00 -1.30 -36.75
CA THR A 199 19.06 -1.62 -38.17
C THR A 199 19.71 -0.47 -38.88
N ARG A 200 20.85 -0.70 -39.53
CA ARG A 200 21.57 0.32 -40.31
C ARG A 200 21.19 0.20 -41.77
N LEU A 201 20.64 1.28 -42.32
CA LEU A 201 20.42 1.43 -43.76
C LEU A 201 21.57 2.26 -44.33
N LEU A 202 22.32 1.66 -45.24
CA LEU A 202 23.45 2.31 -45.87
C LEU A 202 22.99 3.04 -47.14
N CYS A 203 23.56 4.21 -47.38
CA CYS A 203 23.32 4.97 -48.62
C CYS A 203 24.25 4.47 -49.72
N ASP A 204 23.66 4.12 -50.86
CA ASP A 204 24.47 3.86 -52.07
C ASP A 204 24.86 5.18 -52.73
N THR A 205 26.17 5.39 -52.89
CA THR A 205 26.75 6.58 -53.51
C THR A 205 27.29 6.30 -54.91
N SER A 206 27.00 5.14 -55.50
CA SER A 206 27.51 4.75 -56.81
C SER A 206 26.97 5.62 -57.98
N ASN A 207 25.73 6.15 -57.82
CA ASN A 207 25.06 6.98 -58.82
C ASN A 207 24.61 8.31 -58.21
N LEU A 208 25.52 9.26 -58.13
CA LEU A 208 25.20 10.59 -57.63
C LEU A 208 24.52 11.46 -58.70
N PRO A 209 23.63 12.37 -58.30
CA PRO A 209 23.01 13.32 -59.22
C PRO A 209 24.07 14.16 -59.94
N GLU A 210 23.82 14.47 -61.22
CA GLU A 210 24.72 15.20 -62.06
C GLU A 210 25.07 16.59 -61.49
N GLY A 211 26.36 16.94 -61.45
CA GLY A 211 26.84 18.21 -60.87
C GLY A 211 27.02 18.17 -59.31
N MET A 212 26.79 17.04 -58.62
CA MET A 212 27.02 16.95 -57.20
C MET A 212 28.26 16.14 -56.83
N ARG A 213 28.99 16.62 -55.80
CA ARG A 213 30.18 15.97 -55.26
C ARG A 213 29.88 15.40 -53.88
N PHE A 214 30.22 14.14 -53.64
CA PHE A 214 30.15 13.53 -52.31
C PHE A 214 31.08 14.26 -51.32
N VAL A 215 30.55 14.66 -50.17
CA VAL A 215 31.29 15.38 -49.13
C VAL A 215 31.44 14.52 -47.84
N GLY A 216 30.51 13.61 -47.59
CA GLY A 216 30.55 12.75 -46.39
C GLY A 216 29.17 12.23 -46.02
N PHE A 217 29.16 11.35 -45.03
CA PHE A 217 27.92 10.79 -44.46
C PHE A 217 27.49 11.53 -43.21
N LYS A 218 26.19 11.67 -43.01
CA LYS A 218 25.55 12.14 -41.80
C LYS A 218 24.68 11.02 -41.27
N GLU A 219 24.82 10.68 -39.99
CA GLU A 219 23.91 9.74 -39.34
C GLU A 219 22.63 10.47 -38.94
N VAL A 220 21.48 9.90 -39.29
CA VAL A 220 20.16 10.32 -38.88
C VAL A 220 19.51 9.08 -38.21
N ASN A 221 19.08 9.23 -36.97
CA ASN A 221 18.47 8.14 -36.24
C ASN A 221 16.96 8.41 -36.06
N GLU A 222 16.16 7.40 -36.33
CA GLU A 222 14.74 7.35 -36.09
C GLU A 222 14.48 6.21 -35.09
N TYR A 223 13.55 6.41 -34.14
CA TYR A 223 13.25 5.43 -33.13
C TYR A 223 11.78 5.01 -33.28
N ASP A 224 11.57 3.70 -33.43
CA ASP A 224 10.24 3.10 -33.51
C ASP A 224 10.08 2.04 -32.42
N LYS A 225 8.87 1.89 -31.87
CA LYS A 225 8.52 0.86 -30.90
C LYS A 225 7.60 -0.17 -31.55
N ILE A 226 8.11 -1.40 -31.70
CA ILE A 226 7.32 -2.53 -32.21
C ILE A 226 6.96 -3.43 -31.02
N SER A 227 5.66 -3.69 -30.85
CA SER A 227 5.14 -4.58 -29.80
C SER A 227 4.13 -5.53 -30.45
N TYR A 228 4.31 -6.84 -30.25
CA TYR A 228 3.38 -7.88 -30.67
C TYR A 228 3.59 -9.15 -29.86
N VAL A 229 2.54 -9.99 -29.77
CA VAL A 229 2.62 -11.34 -29.21
C VAL A 229 2.71 -12.33 -30.35
N GLU A 230 3.75 -13.17 -30.35
CA GLU A 230 3.93 -14.22 -31.36
C GLU A 230 3.24 -15.51 -30.90
N CYS A 231 2.43 -16.11 -31.77
CA CYS A 231 1.89 -17.45 -31.57
C CYS A 231 2.71 -18.47 -32.33
N ILE A 232 3.26 -19.45 -31.60
CA ILE A 232 3.96 -20.58 -32.20
C ILE A 232 3.03 -21.77 -32.14
N SER A 233 2.59 -22.22 -33.31
CA SER A 233 1.67 -23.35 -33.46
C SER A 233 2.43 -24.60 -33.89
N TYR A 234 2.21 -25.70 -33.16
CA TYR A 234 2.80 -27.01 -33.46
C TYR A 234 1.70 -27.94 -34.02
N GLN A 235 2.00 -28.63 -35.10
CA GLN A 235 1.18 -29.76 -35.58
C GLN A 235 1.75 -31.05 -34.98
N VAL A 236 1.08 -31.57 -33.96
CA VAL A 236 1.49 -32.76 -33.23
C VAL A 236 0.73 -33.95 -33.73
N ALA A 237 1.44 -35.04 -34.08
CA ALA A 237 0.80 -36.31 -34.46
C ALA A 237 0.35 -37.07 -33.20
N ILE A 238 -0.83 -37.67 -33.25
CA ILE A 238 -1.35 -38.56 -32.22
C ILE A 238 -1.13 -40.00 -32.72
N LEU A 239 -0.32 -40.72 -31.99
CA LEU A 239 -0.03 -42.15 -32.25
C LEU A 239 -0.73 -43.00 -31.19
N GLU A 240 -1.23 -44.16 -31.58
CA GLU A 240 -1.85 -45.14 -30.69
C GLU A 240 -0.97 -46.40 -30.65
N ASP A 241 -0.66 -46.87 -29.47
CA ASP A 241 0.13 -48.09 -29.29
C ASP A 241 -0.75 -49.38 -29.34
N GLU A 242 -0.12 -50.55 -29.22
CA GLU A 242 -0.81 -51.84 -29.26
C GLU A 242 -1.78 -52.06 -28.08
N PHE A 243 -1.71 -51.24 -27.04
CA PHE A 243 -2.61 -51.28 -25.88
C PHE A 243 -3.73 -50.28 -25.99
N GLY A 244 -3.83 -49.49 -27.10
CA GLY A 244 -4.82 -48.46 -27.32
C GLY A 244 -4.53 -47.13 -26.56
N VAL A 245 -3.30 -46.97 -26.03
CA VAL A 245 -2.89 -45.75 -25.38
C VAL A 245 -2.37 -44.75 -26.42
N ARG A 246 -2.84 -43.49 -26.32
CA ARG A 246 -2.47 -42.45 -27.26
C ARG A 246 -1.26 -41.67 -26.78
N HIS A 247 -0.31 -41.45 -27.66
CA HIS A 247 0.93 -40.75 -27.45
C HIS A 247 1.04 -39.55 -28.40
N GLU A 248 1.52 -38.42 -27.89
CA GLU A 248 1.86 -37.25 -28.72
C GLU A 248 3.26 -37.47 -29.33
N TYR A 249 3.38 -37.24 -30.63
CA TYR A 249 4.63 -37.35 -31.35
C TYR A 249 4.89 -36.08 -32.17
N PHE A 250 6.07 -35.49 -32.02
CA PHE A 250 6.48 -34.32 -32.76
C PHE A 250 7.93 -34.43 -33.22
N VAL A 251 8.10 -34.43 -34.54
CA VAL A 251 9.38 -34.20 -35.21
C VAL A 251 9.17 -33.06 -36.17
N PRO A 252 9.95 -31.97 -36.08
CA PRO A 252 9.79 -30.83 -36.98
C PRO A 252 10.16 -31.25 -38.42
N ALA A 253 9.28 -30.95 -39.36
CA ALA A 253 9.56 -31.17 -40.78
C ALA A 253 10.68 -30.24 -41.30
N ASP A 254 10.84 -29.09 -40.65
CA ASP A 254 11.86 -28.09 -40.93
C ASP A 254 12.56 -27.71 -39.61
N ALA A 255 13.78 -28.23 -39.43
CA ALA A 255 14.56 -28.06 -38.20
C ALA A 255 15.04 -26.58 -38.01
N GLU A 256 15.29 -25.85 -39.10
CA GLU A 256 15.70 -24.43 -39.03
C GLU A 256 14.55 -23.56 -38.55
N LYS A 257 13.34 -23.80 -39.08
CA LYS A 257 12.14 -23.06 -38.62
C LYS A 257 11.76 -23.41 -37.20
N ALA A 258 11.96 -24.65 -36.79
CA ALA A 258 11.67 -25.07 -35.42
C ALA A 258 12.68 -24.50 -34.41
N ALA A 259 13.90 -24.13 -34.83
CA ALA A 259 14.94 -23.55 -33.97
C ALA A 259 15.08 -24.26 -32.60
N GLY A 260 15.04 -25.58 -32.58
CA GLY A 260 15.12 -26.42 -31.37
C GLY A 260 13.86 -26.43 -30.49
N ARG A 261 12.79 -25.74 -30.89
CA ARG A 261 11.52 -25.67 -30.13
C ARG A 261 10.73 -26.96 -30.22
N ARG A 262 10.10 -27.35 -29.10
CA ARG A 262 9.24 -28.53 -29.01
C ARG A 262 7.94 -28.19 -28.28
N PRO A 263 6.81 -28.87 -28.60
CA PRO A 263 5.56 -28.72 -27.87
C PRO A 263 5.79 -28.86 -26.36
N HIS A 264 5.19 -28.00 -25.57
CA HIS A 264 5.21 -27.99 -24.10
C HIS A 264 6.58 -27.76 -23.43
N LEU A 265 7.70 -27.76 -24.16
CA LEU A 265 9.04 -27.60 -23.58
C LEU A 265 9.32 -26.13 -23.20
N ASN A 266 8.83 -25.20 -23.98
CA ASN A 266 9.13 -23.76 -23.86
C ASN A 266 8.03 -22.97 -23.15
N THR A 267 7.00 -23.63 -22.61
CA THR A 267 5.91 -23.00 -21.87
C THR A 267 5.96 -23.40 -20.40
N MET A 268 5.55 -22.50 -19.52
CA MET A 268 5.42 -22.84 -18.10
C MET A 268 4.38 -23.95 -17.89
N PRO A 269 4.63 -24.94 -17.02
CA PRO A 269 3.74 -26.08 -16.80
C PRO A 269 2.30 -25.66 -16.50
N GLY A 270 1.34 -26.16 -17.32
CA GLY A 270 -0.08 -25.84 -17.21
C GLY A 270 -0.46 -24.45 -17.68
N THR A 271 0.38 -23.83 -18.51
CA THR A 271 0.11 -22.56 -19.20
C THR A 271 0.40 -22.67 -20.69
N HIS A 272 0.04 -21.63 -21.45
CA HIS A 272 0.44 -21.47 -22.85
C HIS A 272 1.48 -20.34 -23.03
N GLY A 273 1.91 -19.70 -21.95
CA GLY A 273 2.91 -18.64 -21.97
C GLY A 273 4.33 -19.17 -21.71
N THR A 274 5.31 -18.59 -22.37
CA THR A 274 6.72 -18.81 -22.04
C THR A 274 7.07 -18.12 -20.73
N PRO A 275 8.17 -18.50 -20.06
CA PRO A 275 8.68 -17.80 -18.89
C PRO A 275 8.83 -16.29 -19.11
N GLU A 276 9.35 -15.87 -20.27
CA GLU A 276 9.52 -14.45 -20.63
C GLU A 276 8.19 -13.72 -20.70
N PHE A 277 7.17 -14.32 -21.34
CA PHE A 277 5.86 -13.70 -21.46
C PHE A 277 5.19 -13.55 -20.09
N ILE A 278 5.29 -14.58 -19.23
CA ILE A 278 4.72 -14.51 -17.88
C ILE A 278 5.54 -13.57 -16.99
N ALA A 279 6.87 -13.44 -17.21
CA ALA A 279 7.70 -12.46 -16.53
C ALA A 279 7.32 -11.01 -16.92
N ASP A 280 7.04 -10.78 -18.19
CA ASP A 280 6.51 -9.50 -18.68
C ASP A 280 5.19 -9.17 -17.99
N LEU A 281 4.24 -10.10 -18.00
CA LEU A 281 2.96 -9.96 -17.31
C LEU A 281 3.10 -9.69 -15.81
N ALA A 282 4.01 -10.41 -15.13
CA ALA A 282 4.27 -10.23 -13.71
C ALA A 282 4.88 -8.86 -13.42
N ALA A 283 5.82 -8.40 -14.25
CA ALA A 283 6.42 -7.07 -14.12
C ALA A 283 5.38 -5.97 -14.35
N ASP A 284 4.54 -6.07 -15.37
CA ASP A 284 3.51 -5.08 -15.65
C ASP A 284 2.50 -4.95 -14.49
N ILE A 285 2.10 -6.06 -13.88
CA ILE A 285 1.12 -6.05 -12.78
C ILE A 285 1.77 -5.66 -11.45
N TYR A 286 2.93 -6.22 -11.08
CA TYR A 286 3.50 -6.05 -9.73
C TYR A 286 4.61 -5.00 -9.64
N GLN A 287 5.34 -4.71 -10.73
CA GLN A 287 6.37 -3.67 -10.75
C GLN A 287 5.84 -2.35 -11.28
N LEU A 288 5.03 -2.36 -12.37
CA LEU A 288 4.43 -1.17 -12.97
C LEU A 288 3.03 -0.87 -12.42
N HIS A 289 2.51 -1.76 -11.55
CA HIS A 289 1.21 -1.61 -10.87
C HIS A 289 0.02 -1.47 -11.82
N THR A 290 0.09 -2.10 -12.99
CA THR A 290 -1.00 -2.13 -13.96
C THR A 290 -2.08 -3.10 -13.45
N PRO A 291 -3.34 -2.67 -13.27
CA PRO A 291 -4.43 -3.58 -12.93
C PRO A 291 -4.62 -4.65 -14.01
N ASN A 292 -4.94 -5.90 -13.60
CA ASN A 292 -5.08 -7.03 -14.53
C ASN A 292 -6.01 -6.74 -15.72
N TYR A 293 -7.13 -6.03 -15.50
CA TYR A 293 -8.05 -5.68 -16.59
C TYR A 293 -7.44 -4.69 -17.60
N ARG A 294 -6.59 -3.73 -17.12
CA ARG A 294 -5.89 -2.80 -18.04
C ARG A 294 -4.80 -3.52 -18.82
N GLU A 295 -4.16 -4.50 -18.19
CA GLU A 295 -3.22 -5.37 -18.88
C GLU A 295 -3.90 -6.14 -20.02
N GLY A 296 -5.15 -6.60 -19.83
CA GLY A 296 -5.95 -7.16 -20.92
C GLY A 296 -6.14 -6.18 -22.07
N ILE A 297 -6.48 -4.93 -21.78
CA ILE A 297 -6.63 -3.88 -22.82
C ILE A 297 -5.29 -3.63 -23.55
N ARG A 298 -4.16 -3.61 -22.81
CA ARG A 298 -2.83 -3.46 -23.43
C ARG A 298 -2.53 -4.60 -24.39
N MET A 299 -2.82 -5.84 -23.99
CA MET A 299 -2.65 -7.02 -24.85
C MET A 299 -3.53 -6.98 -26.09
N GLU A 300 -4.76 -6.46 -25.98
CA GLU A 300 -5.64 -6.27 -27.14
C GLU A 300 -5.07 -5.26 -28.15
N MET A 301 -4.39 -4.20 -27.67
CA MET A 301 -3.65 -3.28 -28.54
C MET A 301 -2.51 -3.98 -29.29
N ASP A 302 -1.89 -4.98 -28.67
CA ASP A 302 -0.88 -5.87 -29.28
C ASP A 302 -1.52 -7.01 -30.11
N LYS A 303 -2.83 -6.94 -30.41
CA LYS A 303 -3.62 -7.92 -31.15
C LYS A 303 -3.67 -9.31 -30.51
N PHE A 304 -3.53 -9.37 -29.20
CA PHE A 304 -3.61 -10.61 -28.44
C PHE A 304 -4.74 -10.55 -27.41
N THR A 305 -5.67 -11.50 -27.48
CA THR A 305 -6.80 -11.58 -26.54
C THR A 305 -6.59 -12.71 -25.54
N CYS A 306 -6.57 -12.35 -24.25
CA CYS A 306 -6.42 -13.29 -23.16
C CYS A 306 -7.34 -12.89 -21.99
N SER A 307 -8.13 -13.84 -21.49
CA SER A 307 -9.06 -13.55 -20.39
C SER A 307 -8.35 -13.21 -19.09
N ASP A 308 -8.99 -12.39 -18.25
CA ASP A 308 -8.49 -12.02 -16.92
C ASP A 308 -8.12 -13.25 -16.08
N ASN A 309 -8.98 -14.27 -16.11
CA ASN A 309 -8.75 -15.52 -15.38
C ASN A 309 -7.55 -16.30 -15.91
N THR A 310 -7.35 -16.32 -17.22
CA THR A 310 -6.19 -16.99 -17.83
C THR A 310 -4.89 -16.32 -17.38
N ARG A 311 -4.81 -14.99 -17.46
CA ARG A 311 -3.62 -14.24 -16.98
C ARG A 311 -3.35 -14.47 -15.50
N LEU A 312 -4.38 -14.40 -14.64
CA LEU A 312 -4.24 -14.69 -13.22
C LEU A 312 -3.81 -16.14 -12.94
N ASN A 313 -4.33 -17.12 -13.71
CA ASN A 313 -3.90 -18.52 -13.57
C ASN A 313 -2.43 -18.71 -13.97
N TRP A 314 -1.95 -18.05 -15.00
CA TRP A 314 -0.54 -18.09 -15.39
C TRP A 314 0.35 -17.50 -14.28
N LEU A 315 -0.01 -16.34 -13.75
CA LEU A 315 0.70 -15.73 -12.61
C LEU A 315 0.69 -16.64 -11.38
N LYS A 316 -0.44 -17.28 -11.08
CA LYS A 316 -0.55 -18.25 -9.98
C LYS A 316 0.41 -19.42 -10.14
N ARG A 317 0.55 -19.95 -11.36
CA ARG A 317 1.53 -21.02 -11.65
C ARG A 317 2.95 -20.53 -11.43
N GLY A 318 3.29 -19.34 -11.94
CA GLY A 318 4.59 -18.71 -11.70
C GLY A 318 4.89 -18.50 -10.23
N ALA A 319 3.96 -17.94 -9.48
CA ALA A 319 4.11 -17.72 -8.04
C ALA A 319 4.34 -19.03 -7.27
N LYS A 320 3.65 -20.12 -7.66
CA LYS A 320 3.84 -21.43 -7.03
C LYS A 320 5.29 -21.94 -7.18
N MET A 321 5.90 -21.72 -8.33
CA MET A 321 7.30 -22.12 -8.58
C MET A 321 8.29 -21.24 -7.80
N LEU A 322 7.93 -20.03 -7.44
CA LEU A 322 8.75 -19.10 -6.65
C LEU A 322 8.69 -19.34 -5.13
N LYS A 323 7.72 -20.11 -4.61
CA LYS A 323 7.55 -20.32 -3.16
C LYS A 323 8.82 -20.83 -2.44
N PRO A 324 9.59 -21.82 -2.96
CA PRO A 324 10.82 -22.26 -2.30
C PRO A 324 11.88 -21.14 -2.21
N LEU A 325 11.97 -20.28 -3.25
CA LEU A 325 12.87 -19.14 -3.24
C LEU A 325 12.45 -18.10 -2.20
N VAL A 326 11.14 -17.83 -2.07
CA VAL A 326 10.60 -16.92 -1.02
C VAL A 326 10.93 -17.44 0.38
N GLU A 327 10.89 -18.76 0.60
CA GLU A 327 11.25 -19.35 1.89
C GLU A 327 12.75 -19.21 2.21
N LEU A 328 13.62 -19.34 1.22
CA LEU A 328 15.04 -19.05 1.39
C LEU A 328 15.29 -17.56 1.69
N LEU A 329 14.58 -16.67 1.01
CA LEU A 329 14.67 -15.23 1.30
C LEU A 329 14.18 -14.92 2.72
N LYS A 330 13.15 -15.61 3.22
CA LYS A 330 12.72 -15.52 4.62
C LYS A 330 13.82 -15.93 5.59
N GLN A 331 14.51 -17.03 5.32
CA GLN A 331 15.64 -17.47 6.15
C GLN A 331 16.78 -16.43 6.16
N LYS A 332 17.10 -15.85 5.01
CA LYS A 332 18.08 -14.75 4.91
C LYS A 332 17.61 -13.50 5.65
N LEU A 333 16.35 -13.14 5.52
CA LEU A 333 15.76 -12.01 6.22
C LEU A 333 15.95 -12.13 7.73
N LEU A 334 15.66 -13.34 8.28
CA LEU A 334 15.64 -13.62 9.72
C LEU A 334 16.99 -14.10 10.27
N LYS A 335 18.07 -13.90 9.54
CA LYS A 335 19.42 -14.25 9.99
C LYS A 335 19.73 -13.60 11.34
N VAL A 336 20.33 -14.37 12.24
CA VAL A 336 20.70 -13.90 13.59
C VAL A 336 21.59 -12.67 13.52
N GLY A 337 21.28 -11.65 14.30
CA GLY A 337 22.01 -10.37 14.33
C GLY A 337 21.62 -9.40 13.20
N SER A 338 20.56 -9.70 12.46
CA SER A 338 20.03 -8.80 11.43
C SER A 338 19.34 -7.58 12.04
N PHE A 339 19.30 -6.53 11.24
CA PHE A 339 18.52 -5.31 11.48
C PHE A 339 17.38 -5.23 10.48
N LEU A 340 16.15 -5.29 11.00
CA LEU A 340 14.93 -5.29 10.20
C LEU A 340 14.18 -3.97 10.31
N ASN A 341 13.99 -3.28 9.21
CA ASN A 341 13.03 -2.20 9.11
C ASN A 341 11.65 -2.80 8.87
N ILE A 342 10.66 -2.49 9.72
CA ILE A 342 9.31 -3.06 9.65
C ILE A 342 8.28 -1.95 9.62
N ASP A 343 7.28 -2.12 8.75
CA ASP A 343 6.11 -1.24 8.67
C ASP A 343 4.90 -2.04 8.19
N GLU A 344 3.68 -1.53 8.40
CA GLU A 344 2.47 -2.18 7.96
C GLU A 344 1.58 -1.24 7.15
N THR A 345 0.84 -1.82 6.21
CA THR A 345 -0.18 -1.11 5.46
C THR A 345 -1.43 -1.98 5.24
N TRP A 346 -2.54 -1.35 4.97
CA TRP A 346 -3.78 -2.07 4.74
C TRP A 346 -4.00 -2.40 3.25
N CYS A 347 -4.74 -3.48 3.01
CA CYS A 347 -5.34 -3.78 1.71
C CYS A 347 -6.83 -4.08 1.88
N ARG A 348 -7.55 -4.09 0.77
CA ARG A 348 -8.96 -4.48 0.73
C ARG A 348 -9.08 -5.82 0.00
N ILE A 349 -9.73 -6.79 0.64
CA ILE A 349 -9.92 -8.13 0.08
C ILE A 349 -11.40 -8.41 -0.01
N ARG A 350 -11.85 -9.02 -1.10
CA ARG A 350 -13.22 -9.49 -1.26
C ARG A 350 -13.30 -10.97 -0.89
N ILE A 351 -14.01 -11.28 0.16
CA ILE A 351 -14.20 -12.66 0.66
C ILE A 351 -15.68 -13.05 0.50
N LYS A 352 -15.92 -14.25 -0.04
CA LYS A 352 -17.25 -14.85 -0.10
C LYS A 352 -17.48 -15.65 1.16
N LEU A 353 -18.41 -15.22 2.01
CA LEU A 353 -18.79 -15.97 3.21
C LEU A 353 -19.69 -17.15 2.82
N LYS A 354 -19.45 -18.32 3.41
CA LYS A 354 -20.29 -19.49 3.22
C LYS A 354 -21.68 -19.22 3.81
N GLY A 355 -22.74 -19.41 3.01
CA GLY A 355 -24.13 -19.26 3.47
C GLY A 355 -24.72 -17.85 3.32
N ASP A 356 -23.98 -16.87 2.86
CA ASP A 356 -24.43 -15.47 2.73
C ASP A 356 -25.44 -15.22 1.59
N GLY A 357 -25.63 -16.16 0.66
CA GLY A 357 -26.56 -15.99 -0.48
C GLY A 357 -26.19 -14.85 -1.44
N THR A 358 -25.21 -14.00 -1.12
CA THR A 358 -24.75 -12.92 -1.99
C THR A 358 -23.73 -13.42 -3.00
N LYS A 359 -23.97 -13.12 -4.29
CA LYS A 359 -23.02 -13.47 -5.38
C LYS A 359 -21.72 -12.64 -5.31
N LEU A 360 -21.76 -11.49 -4.65
CA LEU A 360 -20.69 -10.46 -4.71
C LEU A 360 -19.61 -10.61 -3.63
N GLY A 361 -19.90 -11.22 -2.48
CA GLY A 361 -19.01 -11.30 -1.32
C GLY A 361 -18.81 -9.93 -0.62
N HIS A 362 -18.16 -9.95 0.53
CA HIS A 362 -17.91 -8.78 1.38
C HIS A 362 -16.48 -8.28 1.26
N TYR A 363 -16.27 -6.99 1.48
CA TYR A 363 -14.95 -6.37 1.47
C TYR A 363 -14.43 -6.24 2.89
N PHE A 364 -13.27 -6.84 3.14
CA PHE A 364 -12.57 -6.77 4.42
C PHE A 364 -11.30 -5.94 4.28
N LYS A 365 -11.01 -5.14 5.30
CA LYS A 365 -9.74 -4.45 5.45
C LYS A 365 -8.78 -5.39 6.18
N LYS A 366 -7.71 -5.81 5.53
CA LYS A 366 -6.64 -6.64 6.09
C LYS A 366 -5.31 -5.88 6.01
N TYR A 367 -4.31 -6.31 6.77
CA TYR A 367 -3.01 -5.66 6.79
C TYR A 367 -1.92 -6.56 6.23
N ILE A 368 -0.94 -5.91 5.65
CA ILE A 368 0.28 -6.51 5.11
C ILE A 368 1.44 -5.88 5.84
N TRP A 369 2.39 -6.71 6.27
CA TRP A 369 3.61 -6.30 6.94
C TRP A 369 4.74 -6.34 5.94
N ILE A 370 5.58 -5.31 5.96
CA ILE A 370 6.76 -5.21 5.11
C ILE A 370 7.99 -5.23 6.00
N LEU A 371 8.90 -6.14 5.71
CA LEU A 371 10.14 -6.31 6.44
C LEU A 371 11.32 -6.15 5.49
N ILE A 372 12.24 -5.25 5.82
CA ILE A 372 13.44 -4.98 5.00
C ILE A 372 14.68 -5.27 5.82
N ASN A 373 15.50 -6.16 5.30
CA ASN A 373 16.85 -6.39 5.79
C ASN A 373 17.86 -5.76 4.81
N LYS A 374 18.38 -4.59 5.14
CA LYS A 374 19.37 -3.91 4.29
C LYS A 374 20.74 -4.57 4.30
N ILE A 375 21.07 -5.31 5.35
CA ILE A 375 22.36 -6.00 5.49
C ILE A 375 22.40 -7.18 4.52
N GLU A 376 21.35 -7.99 4.50
CA GLU A 376 21.21 -9.15 3.61
C GLU A 376 20.54 -8.78 2.27
N GLN A 377 20.15 -7.53 2.09
CA GLN A 377 19.45 -6.98 0.91
C GLN A 377 18.22 -7.81 0.52
N VAL A 378 17.32 -8.01 1.49
CA VAL A 378 16.07 -8.75 1.34
C VAL A 378 14.89 -7.87 1.72
N ALA A 379 13.89 -7.84 0.85
CA ALA A 379 12.56 -7.30 1.11
C ALA A 379 11.55 -8.44 1.22
N TYR A 380 10.74 -8.45 2.26
CA TYR A 380 9.74 -9.48 2.48
C TYR A 380 8.37 -8.88 2.77
N PHE A 381 7.36 -9.39 2.09
CA PHE A 381 5.97 -8.97 2.25
C PHE A 381 5.19 -10.11 2.89
N LEU A 382 4.73 -9.88 4.11
CA LEU A 382 3.96 -10.85 4.89
C LEU A 382 2.47 -10.51 4.83
N TYR A 383 1.65 -11.47 4.46
CA TYR A 383 0.22 -11.48 4.65
C TYR A 383 -0.15 -12.64 5.58
N ASP A 384 -0.87 -12.34 6.63
CA ASP A 384 -1.41 -13.35 7.54
C ASP A 384 -2.94 -13.33 7.46
N ASN A 385 -3.51 -14.50 7.29
CA ASN A 385 -4.95 -14.73 7.16
C ASN A 385 -5.67 -14.79 8.52
N ASP A 386 -5.08 -14.29 9.61
CA ASP A 386 -5.77 -14.28 10.91
C ASP A 386 -7.10 -13.48 10.77
N GLU A 387 -8.22 -14.19 10.94
CA GLU A 387 -9.56 -13.63 10.76
C GLU A 387 -9.84 -12.48 11.74
N ASN A 388 -9.20 -12.48 12.91
CA ASN A 388 -9.56 -11.60 14.00
C ASN A 388 -8.75 -10.31 14.09
N ASP A 389 -7.45 -10.32 13.73
CA ASP A 389 -6.62 -9.12 13.88
C ASP A 389 -5.36 -9.13 12.98
N SER A 390 -5.53 -8.84 11.70
CA SER A 390 -4.39 -8.78 10.76
C SER A 390 -3.41 -7.63 11.01
N ARG A 391 -3.76 -6.61 11.82
CA ARG A 391 -2.86 -5.54 12.28
C ARG A 391 -2.31 -5.79 13.68
N GLY A 392 -2.83 -6.78 14.37
CA GLY A 392 -2.49 -7.08 15.74
C GLY A 392 -1.11 -7.67 15.94
N TYR A 393 -0.86 -8.03 17.18
CA TYR A 393 0.41 -8.58 17.63
C TYR A 393 0.73 -9.97 17.02
N ARG A 394 -0.28 -10.83 16.86
CA ARG A 394 -0.10 -12.24 16.48
C ARG A 394 0.67 -12.45 15.16
N PRO A 395 0.30 -11.81 14.03
CA PRO A 395 0.97 -12.05 12.75
C PRO A 395 2.47 -11.82 12.83
N ILE A 396 2.88 -10.66 13.35
CA ILE A 396 4.30 -10.29 13.41
C ILE A 396 5.07 -11.10 14.46
N SER A 397 4.46 -11.40 15.62
CA SER A 397 5.08 -12.22 16.67
C SER A 397 5.30 -13.66 16.20
N SER A 398 4.30 -14.26 15.53
CA SER A 398 4.42 -15.59 14.94
C SER A 398 5.52 -15.64 13.87
N PHE A 399 5.57 -14.63 13.01
CA PHE A 399 6.57 -14.56 11.94
C PHE A 399 8.00 -14.39 12.47
N LEU A 400 8.18 -13.58 13.52
CA LEU A 400 9.47 -13.31 14.15
C LEU A 400 9.81 -14.30 15.28
N SER A 401 9.04 -15.37 15.43
CA SER A 401 9.34 -16.40 16.43
C SER A 401 10.74 -16.99 16.25
N GLY A 402 11.56 -16.90 17.30
CA GLY A 402 12.96 -17.35 17.26
C GLY A 402 13.95 -16.39 16.61
N PHE A 403 13.49 -15.24 16.10
CA PHE A 403 14.40 -14.20 15.58
C PHE A 403 15.19 -13.56 16.71
N LYS A 404 16.49 -13.32 16.47
CA LYS A 404 17.42 -12.65 17.38
C LYS A 404 18.11 -11.53 16.63
N GLY A 405 17.78 -10.29 16.97
CA GLY A 405 18.33 -9.11 16.28
C GLY A 405 17.61 -7.82 16.64
N THR A 406 17.66 -6.84 15.76
CA THR A 406 17.08 -5.52 16.00
C THR A 406 15.94 -5.25 15.03
N VAL A 407 14.85 -4.67 15.53
CA VAL A 407 13.68 -4.24 14.75
C VAL A 407 13.56 -2.73 14.79
N ALA A 408 13.61 -2.07 13.64
CA ALA A 408 13.36 -0.64 13.49
C ALA A 408 11.91 -0.41 13.03
N SER A 409 11.19 0.45 13.75
CA SER A 409 9.79 0.79 13.44
C SER A 409 9.41 2.15 14.02
N ASP A 410 8.15 2.53 13.86
CA ASP A 410 7.54 3.61 14.63
C ASP A 410 7.22 3.16 16.08
N ALA A 411 6.58 4.03 16.87
CA ALA A 411 6.20 3.70 18.24
C ALA A 411 4.85 3.00 18.37
N TYR A 412 4.39 2.30 17.34
CA TYR A 412 3.15 1.52 17.44
C TYR A 412 3.28 0.47 18.55
N VAL A 413 2.23 0.34 19.36
CA VAL A 413 2.25 -0.46 20.59
C VAL A 413 2.64 -1.93 20.36
N VAL A 414 2.30 -2.48 19.19
CA VAL A 414 2.61 -3.86 18.79
C VAL A 414 4.11 -4.13 18.81
N TYR A 415 4.94 -3.20 18.35
CA TYR A 415 6.40 -3.38 18.32
C TYR A 415 7.01 -3.34 19.73
N LYS A 416 6.46 -2.50 20.62
CA LYS A 416 6.87 -2.49 22.03
C LYS A 416 6.52 -3.79 22.73
N GLN A 417 5.30 -4.30 22.50
CA GLN A 417 4.87 -5.59 23.03
C GLN A 417 5.75 -6.73 22.49
N LEU A 418 6.10 -6.71 21.20
CA LEU A 418 6.98 -7.68 20.57
C LEU A 418 8.32 -7.78 21.31
N CYS A 419 8.97 -6.65 21.59
CA CYS A 419 10.28 -6.64 22.26
C CYS A 419 10.19 -7.01 23.77
N ILE A 420 9.04 -6.81 24.41
CA ILE A 420 8.80 -7.26 25.79
C ILE A 420 8.66 -8.80 25.85
N GLU A 421 7.90 -9.38 24.91
CA GLU A 421 7.63 -10.83 24.89
C GLU A 421 8.78 -11.64 24.25
N HIS A 422 9.58 -11.02 23.39
CA HIS A 422 10.76 -11.60 22.77
C HIS A 422 12.04 -10.84 23.16
N PRO A 423 12.65 -11.12 24.31
CA PRO A 423 13.81 -10.38 24.83
C PRO A 423 15.05 -10.42 23.92
N ASP A 424 15.12 -11.39 22.99
CA ASP A 424 16.20 -11.48 21.99
C ASP A 424 16.01 -10.45 20.84
N ILE A 425 14.90 -9.73 20.80
CA ILE A 425 14.60 -8.68 19.81
C ILE A 425 14.79 -7.32 20.47
N GLU A 426 15.70 -6.52 19.94
CA GLU A 426 15.91 -5.15 20.36
C GLU A 426 15.10 -4.17 19.49
N HIS A 427 14.48 -3.15 20.11
CA HIS A 427 13.76 -2.11 19.39
C HIS A 427 14.67 -0.94 19.03
N CYS A 428 14.53 -0.44 17.79
CA CYS A 428 15.12 0.80 17.30
C CYS A 428 13.99 1.74 16.84
N LEU A 429 13.80 2.84 17.55
CA LEU A 429 12.74 3.79 17.20
C LEU A 429 13.21 4.77 16.11
N CYS A 430 12.31 5.08 15.20
CA CYS A 430 12.52 5.92 14.02
C CYS A 430 12.65 7.42 14.37
N TRP A 431 13.80 8.05 14.09
CA TRP A 431 13.99 9.49 14.25
C TRP A 431 13.17 10.33 13.28
N ALA A 432 12.81 9.82 12.09
CA ALA A 432 11.97 10.54 11.13
C ALA A 432 10.59 10.85 11.74
N HIS A 433 10.00 9.91 12.46
CA HIS A 433 8.73 10.13 13.16
C HIS A 433 8.82 11.16 14.29
N VAL A 434 9.92 11.18 15.03
CA VAL A 434 10.18 12.24 16.03
C VAL A 434 10.27 13.60 15.36
N ARG A 435 11.06 13.70 14.28
CA ARG A 435 11.22 14.91 13.49
C ARG A 435 9.88 15.43 12.95
N ALA A 436 9.08 14.54 12.35
CA ALA A 436 7.77 14.89 11.83
C ALA A 436 6.86 15.48 12.90
N LYS A 437 6.84 14.94 14.12
CA LYS A 437 6.00 15.47 15.21
C LYS A 437 6.40 16.90 15.61
N PHE A 438 7.68 17.23 15.67
CA PHE A 438 8.11 18.61 15.91
C PHE A 438 7.80 19.52 14.74
N GLN A 439 7.92 19.03 13.51
CA GLN A 439 7.50 19.78 12.32
C GLN A 439 6.00 20.10 12.35
N TYR A 440 5.16 19.15 12.74
CA TYR A 440 3.71 19.37 12.92
C TYR A 440 3.41 20.41 14.00
N ALA A 441 4.12 20.35 15.15
CA ALA A 441 3.95 21.35 16.21
C ALA A 441 4.33 22.77 15.72
N LEU A 442 5.40 22.89 14.94
CA LEU A 442 5.82 24.16 14.34
C LEU A 442 4.81 24.68 13.30
N GLU A 443 4.38 23.86 12.37
CA GLU A 443 3.55 24.28 11.23
C GLU A 443 2.08 24.54 11.62
N ILE A 444 1.51 23.63 12.41
CA ILE A 444 0.08 23.67 12.74
C ILE A 444 -0.18 24.49 14.00
N SER A 445 0.58 24.24 15.06
CA SER A 445 0.40 24.94 16.34
C SER A 445 1.22 26.22 16.47
N LYS A 446 2.10 26.51 15.49
CA LYS A 446 3.00 27.67 15.50
C LYS A 446 3.91 27.72 16.74
N GLU A 447 4.32 26.56 17.23
CA GLU A 447 5.23 26.42 18.38
C GLU A 447 6.67 26.68 17.95
N GLU A 448 7.16 27.89 18.17
CA GLU A 448 8.52 28.29 17.77
C GLU A 448 9.62 27.44 18.44
N ASP A 449 9.40 27.00 19.68
CA ASP A 449 10.35 26.10 20.38
C ASP A 449 10.55 24.77 19.62
N ALA A 450 9.56 24.30 18.83
CA ALA A 450 9.66 23.08 18.06
C ALA A 450 10.73 23.16 16.96
N GLU A 451 11.02 24.36 16.46
CA GLU A 451 12.08 24.59 15.47
C GLU A 451 13.45 24.20 15.99
N TRP A 452 13.76 24.54 17.26
CA TRP A 452 15.02 24.16 17.87
C TRP A 452 15.20 22.63 17.90
N TYR A 453 14.15 21.87 18.32
CA TYR A 453 14.22 20.40 18.32
C TYR A 453 14.39 19.84 16.92
N ARG A 454 13.63 20.34 15.95
CA ARG A 454 13.76 19.94 14.55
C ARG A 454 15.19 20.15 14.06
N ASN A 455 15.79 21.33 14.29
CA ASN A 455 17.14 21.65 13.87
C ASN A 455 18.20 20.74 14.52
N GLN A 456 18.04 20.37 15.80
CA GLN A 456 18.92 19.40 16.44
C GLN A 456 18.82 18.01 15.82
N ILE A 457 17.59 17.58 15.45
CA ILE A 457 17.38 16.30 14.75
C ILE A 457 17.93 16.38 13.32
N ASP A 458 17.73 17.49 12.61
CA ASP A 458 18.29 17.72 11.28
C ASP A 458 19.83 17.63 11.30
N TYR A 459 20.48 18.08 12.38
CA TYR A 459 21.91 17.89 12.56
C TYR A 459 22.31 16.41 12.63
N LEU A 460 21.53 15.55 13.31
CA LEU A 460 21.80 14.10 13.31
C LEU A 460 21.73 13.52 11.88
N TYR A 461 20.76 13.96 11.08
CA TYR A 461 20.65 13.56 9.65
C TYR A 461 21.78 14.12 8.79
N LEU A 462 22.26 15.33 9.08
CA LEU A 462 23.44 15.89 8.41
C LEU A 462 24.68 15.01 8.67
N VAL A 463 24.90 14.59 9.92
CA VAL A 463 25.98 13.66 10.28
C VAL A 463 25.87 12.34 9.52
N GLU A 464 24.66 11.76 9.40
CA GLU A 464 24.44 10.55 8.59
C GLU A 464 24.78 10.80 7.12
N SER A 465 24.36 11.93 6.56
CA SER A 465 24.66 12.31 5.17
C SER A 465 26.16 12.46 4.93
N GLU A 466 26.89 13.11 5.83
CA GLU A 466 28.36 13.28 5.75
C GLU A 466 29.08 11.93 5.74
N ILE A 467 28.62 10.99 6.59
CA ILE A 467 29.19 9.64 6.65
C ILE A 467 29.12 8.96 5.28
N PHE A 468 27.96 9.02 4.62
CA PHE A 468 27.71 8.29 3.36
C PHE A 468 28.21 9.01 2.10
N THR A 469 28.72 10.23 2.19
CA THR A 469 29.44 10.89 1.07
C THR A 469 30.83 10.29 0.83
N ASN A 470 31.35 9.53 1.78
CA ASN A 470 32.69 8.96 1.71
C ASN A 470 32.63 7.48 1.26
N ASN A 471 33.11 7.13 0.07
CA ASN A 471 32.99 5.81 -0.55
C ASN A 471 33.73 4.65 0.17
N GLN A 472 34.41 4.89 1.29
CA GLN A 472 35.19 3.89 2.03
C GLN A 472 34.78 3.80 3.50
N VAL A 473 33.50 3.77 3.78
CA VAL A 473 32.99 3.79 5.15
C VAL A 473 32.69 2.39 5.65
N THR A 474 33.40 1.96 6.69
CA THR A 474 33.11 0.70 7.40
C THR A 474 32.09 0.90 8.52
N PRO A 475 31.39 -0.17 8.95
CA PRO A 475 30.46 -0.09 10.08
C PRO A 475 31.11 0.48 11.37
N GLU A 476 32.38 0.20 11.59
CA GLU A 476 33.15 0.71 12.74
C GLU A 476 33.36 2.23 12.66
N ILE A 477 33.67 2.75 11.47
CA ILE A 477 33.82 4.20 11.25
C ILE A 477 32.47 4.89 11.49
N ILE A 478 31.37 4.34 10.96
CA ILE A 478 30.01 4.87 11.19
C ILE A 478 29.72 4.91 12.70
N ARG A 479 29.92 3.78 13.39
CA ARG A 479 29.69 3.68 14.82
C ARG A 479 30.51 4.70 15.62
N LYS A 480 31.80 4.88 15.28
CA LYS A 480 32.67 5.90 15.92
C LYS A 480 32.16 7.32 15.66
N ARG A 481 31.74 7.64 14.44
CA ARG A 481 31.20 8.97 14.11
C ARG A 481 29.89 9.26 14.86
N ARG A 482 29.00 8.28 14.97
CA ARG A 482 27.77 8.37 15.75
C ARG A 482 28.02 8.49 17.26
N ALA A 483 29.17 8.04 17.76
CA ALA A 483 29.59 8.14 19.15
C ALA A 483 30.45 9.40 19.44
N SER A 484 30.70 10.24 18.45
CA SER A 484 31.51 11.46 18.63
C SER A 484 30.86 12.43 19.61
N LYS A 485 31.70 13.35 20.13
CA LYS A 485 31.28 14.27 21.17
C LYS A 485 30.14 15.19 20.74
N ASP A 486 30.20 15.75 19.55
CA ASP A 486 29.19 16.64 18.96
C ASP A 486 27.82 15.97 18.84
N VAL A 487 27.77 14.72 18.37
CA VAL A 487 26.53 13.93 18.32
C VAL A 487 26.01 13.63 19.74
N THR A 488 26.89 13.25 20.65
CA THR A 488 26.51 12.95 22.03
C THR A 488 26.02 14.20 22.76
N ASP A 489 26.65 15.35 22.55
CA ASP A 489 26.26 16.65 23.14
C ASP A 489 24.87 17.06 22.58
N THR A 490 24.64 16.90 21.28
CA THR A 490 23.34 17.15 20.63
C THR A 490 22.23 16.30 21.25
N LEU A 491 22.45 15.00 21.38
CA LEU A 491 21.48 14.08 21.99
C LEU A 491 21.22 14.42 23.46
N THR A 492 22.28 14.76 24.22
CA THR A 492 22.17 15.18 25.63
C THR A 492 21.35 16.47 25.74
N ALA A 493 21.59 17.43 24.83
CA ALA A 493 20.81 18.67 24.76
C ALA A 493 19.34 18.42 24.46
N LEU A 494 19.01 17.58 23.46
CA LEU A 494 17.63 17.17 23.13
C LEU A 494 16.92 16.61 24.36
N TYR A 495 17.54 15.65 25.05
CA TYR A 495 16.95 14.99 26.22
C TYR A 495 16.72 15.94 27.38
N THR A 496 17.77 16.69 27.76
CA THR A 496 17.72 17.61 28.91
C THR A 496 16.76 18.76 28.69
N HIS A 497 16.73 19.31 27.45
CA HIS A 497 15.83 20.38 27.08
C HIS A 497 14.38 19.91 27.08
N ALA A 498 14.09 18.73 26.55
CA ALA A 498 12.74 18.16 26.55
C ALA A 498 12.22 17.87 27.96
N ARG A 499 13.08 17.31 28.84
CA ARG A 499 12.72 17.10 30.26
C ARG A 499 12.47 18.40 31.01
N LYS A 500 13.26 19.44 30.73
CA LYS A 500 13.06 20.76 31.29
C LYS A 500 11.76 21.39 30.79
N ALA A 501 11.47 21.30 29.49
CA ALA A 501 10.26 21.82 28.86
C ALA A 501 9.00 21.26 29.52
N LEU A 502 8.92 19.93 29.72
CA LEU A 502 7.77 19.29 30.36
C LEU A 502 7.61 19.59 31.85
N ARG A 503 8.71 19.98 32.55
CA ARG A 503 8.68 20.33 33.96
C ARG A 503 8.43 21.81 34.24
N GLN A 504 8.50 22.65 33.22
CA GLN A 504 8.41 24.09 33.37
C GLN A 504 6.98 24.52 33.76
N LYS A 505 6.80 24.91 35.02
CA LYS A 505 5.53 25.45 35.52
C LYS A 505 5.26 26.82 34.86
N GLY A 506 4.09 26.98 34.28
CA GLY A 506 3.63 28.26 33.70
C GLY A 506 3.74 28.39 32.19
N LYS A 507 4.52 27.60 31.47
CA LYS A 507 4.51 27.51 30.01
C LYS A 507 3.57 26.41 29.58
N LYS A 508 2.48 26.77 28.89
CA LYS A 508 1.54 25.80 28.28
C LYS A 508 1.96 25.62 26.82
N TYR A 509 2.46 24.44 26.51
CA TYR A 509 2.66 24.01 25.13
C TYR A 509 1.33 23.58 24.52
N SER A 510 1.25 23.65 23.19
CA SER A 510 0.15 23.03 22.45
C SER A 510 0.14 21.51 22.64
N ASP A 511 -0.99 20.88 22.38
CA ASP A 511 -1.13 19.43 22.46
C ASP A 511 -0.13 18.71 21.53
N LEU A 512 0.11 19.27 20.33
CA LEU A 512 1.07 18.70 19.38
C LEU A 512 2.51 18.76 19.90
N MET A 513 2.90 19.86 20.51
CA MET A 513 4.23 19.98 21.12
C MET A 513 4.39 19.02 22.31
N GLY A 514 3.38 18.93 23.16
CA GLY A 514 3.35 17.97 24.26
C GLY A 514 3.47 16.52 23.80
N GLN A 515 2.76 16.16 22.71
CA GLN A 515 2.86 14.85 22.10
C GLN A 515 4.25 14.59 21.51
N ALA A 516 4.87 15.57 20.84
CA ALA A 516 6.21 15.43 20.28
C ALA A 516 7.26 15.17 21.37
N LEU A 517 7.23 15.97 22.46
CA LEU A 517 8.13 15.83 23.61
C LEU A 517 7.97 14.46 24.29
N ASN A 518 6.73 14.05 24.56
CA ASN A 518 6.46 12.77 25.20
C ASN A 518 6.85 11.59 24.29
N TYR A 519 6.57 11.66 22.98
CA TYR A 519 6.95 10.63 22.03
C TYR A 519 8.46 10.39 22.03
N MET A 520 9.25 11.48 21.95
CA MET A 520 10.70 11.42 21.99
C MET A 520 11.23 10.87 23.32
N LEU A 521 10.71 11.36 24.47
CA LEU A 521 11.20 10.95 25.79
C LEU A 521 10.80 9.52 26.16
N ASN A 522 9.60 9.08 25.76
CA ASN A 522 9.10 7.71 26.03
C ASN A 522 9.81 6.63 25.21
N GLY A 523 10.46 7.01 24.11
CA GLY A 523 11.25 6.11 23.26
C GLY A 523 12.74 6.46 23.27
N TRP A 524 13.24 7.12 24.32
CA TRP A 524 14.59 7.68 24.31
C TRP A 524 15.68 6.62 24.16
N ASP A 525 15.55 5.51 24.85
CA ASP A 525 16.54 4.44 24.81
C ASP A 525 16.53 3.74 23.45
N GLU A 526 15.35 3.50 22.90
CA GLU A 526 15.14 2.90 21.58
C GLU A 526 15.64 3.83 20.45
N LEU A 527 15.57 5.16 20.63
CA LEU A 527 16.14 6.13 19.70
C LEU A 527 17.68 6.11 19.67
N GLN A 528 18.36 5.56 20.70
CA GLN A 528 19.81 5.41 20.72
C GLN A 528 20.29 4.11 20.04
N THR A 529 19.40 3.15 19.79
CA THR A 529 19.77 1.81 19.32
C THR A 529 20.53 1.84 17.99
N TYR A 530 20.19 2.78 17.06
CA TYR A 530 20.90 2.90 15.77
C TYR A 530 22.41 3.17 15.91
N ARG A 531 22.87 3.67 17.06
CA ARG A 531 24.27 3.98 17.34
C ARG A 531 25.11 2.75 17.70
N LYS A 532 24.45 1.63 18.04
CA LYS A 532 25.13 0.41 18.51
C LYS A 532 25.91 -0.28 17.41
N ASP A 533 25.39 -0.22 16.17
CA ASP A 533 26.01 -0.81 14.99
C ASP A 533 25.96 0.16 13.81
N GLY A 534 27.05 0.30 13.07
CA GLY A 534 27.12 1.18 11.89
C GLY A 534 26.25 0.70 10.72
N ARG A 535 25.80 -0.55 10.72
CA ARG A 535 24.91 -1.09 9.69
C ARG A 535 23.45 -0.70 9.90
N TYR A 536 23.08 -0.25 11.09
CA TYR A 536 21.72 0.15 11.43
C TYR A 536 21.34 1.48 10.79
N THR A 537 20.07 1.67 10.48
CA THR A 537 19.55 2.94 9.97
C THR A 537 19.06 3.82 11.12
N ILE A 538 19.21 5.14 10.99
CA ILE A 538 18.69 6.12 11.97
C ILE A 538 17.15 6.16 11.97
N ASP A 539 16.53 5.71 10.88
CA ASP A 539 15.08 5.77 10.68
C ASP A 539 14.52 4.50 10.02
N ASN A 540 13.19 4.46 9.90
CA ASN A 540 12.45 3.38 9.26
C ASN A 540 12.08 3.67 7.79
N LEU A 541 12.66 4.69 7.18
CA LEU A 541 12.39 5.06 5.77
C LEU A 541 12.60 3.90 4.76
N PRO A 542 13.50 2.92 4.98
CA PRO A 542 13.60 1.77 4.07
C PRO A 542 12.28 0.98 3.95
N ALA A 543 11.60 0.70 5.07
CA ALA A 543 10.30 0.03 5.04
C ALA A 543 9.21 0.92 4.42
N GLU A 544 9.17 2.20 4.78
CA GLU A 544 8.22 3.17 4.22
C GLU A 544 8.37 3.32 2.70
N ARG A 545 9.61 3.32 2.18
CA ARG A 545 9.87 3.33 0.73
C ARG A 545 9.42 2.06 0.05
N ALA A 546 9.63 0.90 0.68
CA ALA A 546 9.21 -0.39 0.14
C ALA A 546 7.68 -0.58 0.14
N ILE A 547 6.97 0.13 1.01
CA ILE A 547 5.49 0.17 1.02
C ILE A 547 4.93 0.94 -0.18
N ARG A 548 5.62 1.97 -0.69
CA ARG A 548 5.11 2.85 -1.75
C ARG A 548 4.60 2.11 -3.00
N PRO A 549 5.33 1.15 -3.57
CA PRO A 549 4.85 0.35 -4.69
C PRO A 549 3.50 -0.31 -4.40
N PHE A 550 3.35 -0.89 -3.21
CA PHE A 550 2.10 -1.51 -2.79
C PHE A 550 0.95 -0.49 -2.64
N THR A 551 1.22 0.70 -2.11
CA THR A 551 0.19 1.76 -1.99
C THR A 551 -0.25 2.28 -3.34
N VAL A 552 0.65 2.35 -4.33
CA VAL A 552 0.32 2.68 -5.73
C VAL A 552 -0.55 1.58 -6.34
N SER A 553 -0.16 0.31 -6.18
CA SER A 553 -0.96 -0.84 -6.63
C SER A 553 -2.37 -0.82 -6.03
N ARG A 554 -2.50 -0.53 -4.74
CA ARG A 554 -3.79 -0.39 -4.05
C ARG A 554 -4.66 0.74 -4.63
N LYS A 555 -4.08 1.88 -4.98
CA LYS A 555 -4.82 2.99 -5.62
C LYS A 555 -5.30 2.60 -7.02
N ASN A 556 -4.54 1.81 -7.75
CA ASN A 556 -4.85 1.38 -9.10
C ASN A 556 -5.87 0.22 -9.14
N SER A 557 -5.69 -0.79 -8.29
CA SER A 557 -6.45 -2.04 -8.32
C SER A 557 -7.61 -2.09 -7.31
N LEU A 558 -7.72 -1.15 -6.39
CA LEU A 558 -8.76 -0.96 -5.38
C LEU A 558 -8.91 -2.11 -4.37
N HIS A 559 -8.90 -3.37 -4.79
CA HIS A 559 -9.05 -4.54 -3.93
C HIS A 559 -8.49 -5.81 -4.59
N TYR A 560 -8.21 -6.81 -3.77
CA TYR A 560 -7.93 -8.17 -4.20
C TYR A 560 -9.23 -8.99 -4.22
N SER A 561 -9.37 -9.86 -5.21
CA SER A 561 -10.58 -10.67 -5.40
C SER A 561 -10.63 -11.90 -4.49
N SER A 562 -9.53 -12.27 -3.86
CA SER A 562 -9.40 -13.42 -2.95
C SER A 562 -8.13 -13.29 -2.09
N GLU A 563 -8.05 -14.06 -1.02
CA GLU A 563 -6.85 -14.19 -0.18
C GLU A 563 -5.68 -14.78 -0.96
N GLU A 564 -5.92 -15.80 -1.78
CA GLU A 564 -4.92 -16.37 -2.66
C GLU A 564 -4.30 -15.32 -3.61
N GLY A 565 -5.11 -14.34 -4.06
CA GLY A 565 -4.63 -13.22 -4.87
C GLY A 565 -3.68 -12.30 -4.08
N VAL A 566 -3.90 -12.13 -2.78
CA VAL A 566 -2.98 -11.38 -1.92
C VAL A 566 -1.68 -12.16 -1.70
N GLU A 567 -1.76 -13.44 -1.36
CA GLU A 567 -0.58 -14.30 -1.16
C GLU A 567 0.31 -14.34 -2.43
N MET A 568 -0.33 -14.45 -3.60
CA MET A 568 0.37 -14.38 -4.89
C MET A 568 1.08 -13.03 -5.06
N ALA A 569 0.42 -11.92 -4.74
CA ALA A 569 1.01 -10.59 -4.80
C ALA A 569 2.20 -10.45 -3.83
N MET A 570 2.10 -10.98 -2.60
CA MET A 570 3.20 -10.97 -1.64
C MET A 570 4.40 -11.77 -2.13
N THR A 571 4.16 -12.92 -2.77
CA THR A 571 5.22 -13.72 -3.42
C THR A 571 5.97 -12.89 -4.46
N TYR A 572 5.24 -12.27 -5.39
CA TYR A 572 5.87 -11.45 -6.43
C TYR A 572 6.57 -10.22 -5.88
N LEU A 573 5.95 -9.49 -4.96
CA LEU A 573 6.54 -8.29 -4.37
C LEU A 573 7.81 -8.63 -3.59
N THR A 574 7.84 -9.72 -2.84
CA THR A 574 9.06 -10.21 -2.14
C THR A 574 10.20 -10.44 -3.13
N ILE A 575 9.94 -11.14 -4.22
CA ILE A 575 10.95 -11.43 -5.24
C ILE A 575 11.39 -10.15 -5.97
N ILE A 576 10.44 -9.35 -6.42
CA ILE A 576 10.69 -8.14 -7.22
C ILE A 576 11.46 -7.10 -6.40
N GLU A 577 11.01 -6.79 -5.19
CA GLU A 577 11.68 -5.77 -4.38
C GLU A 577 13.05 -6.24 -3.90
N THR A 578 13.23 -7.55 -3.61
CA THR A 578 14.56 -8.11 -3.33
C THR A 578 15.47 -8.02 -4.55
N ALA A 579 15.00 -8.43 -5.72
CA ALA A 579 15.80 -8.36 -6.95
C ALA A 579 16.20 -6.92 -7.31
N LYS A 580 15.33 -5.94 -7.06
CA LYS A 580 15.65 -4.50 -7.22
C LYS A 580 16.77 -4.04 -6.28
N MET A 581 16.82 -4.54 -5.04
CA MET A 581 17.90 -4.20 -4.10
C MET A 581 19.26 -4.65 -4.63
N TRP A 582 19.29 -5.72 -5.43
CA TRP A 582 20.48 -6.25 -6.10
C TRP A 582 20.72 -5.67 -7.50
N GLY A 583 19.86 -4.76 -7.98
CA GLY A 583 20.00 -4.11 -9.29
C GLY A 583 19.66 -5.00 -10.48
N LEU A 584 18.98 -6.14 -10.28
CA LEU A 584 18.59 -7.05 -11.33
C LEU A 584 17.43 -6.53 -12.17
N GLN A 585 17.44 -6.82 -13.47
CA GLN A 585 16.32 -6.57 -14.37
C GLN A 585 15.22 -7.60 -14.10
N ILE A 586 14.06 -7.15 -13.67
CA ILE A 586 13.02 -8.00 -13.10
C ILE A 586 12.50 -9.04 -14.09
N LYS A 587 12.22 -8.65 -15.33
CA LYS A 587 11.72 -9.57 -16.37
C LYS A 587 12.73 -10.68 -16.67
N GLU A 588 13.97 -10.30 -16.84
CA GLU A 588 15.08 -11.22 -17.13
C GLU A 588 15.30 -12.17 -15.95
N TYR A 589 15.29 -11.65 -14.73
CA TYR A 589 15.49 -12.45 -13.52
C TYR A 589 14.35 -13.46 -13.31
N LEU A 590 13.09 -13.06 -13.43
CA LEU A 590 11.95 -13.98 -13.28
C LEU A 590 11.98 -15.06 -14.35
N ALA A 591 12.21 -14.70 -15.61
CA ALA A 591 12.32 -15.65 -16.71
C ALA A 591 13.46 -16.66 -16.45
N PHE A 592 14.63 -16.17 -16.04
CA PHE A 592 15.79 -17.01 -15.68
C PHE A 592 15.42 -18.01 -14.57
N VAL A 593 14.85 -17.55 -13.45
CA VAL A 593 14.45 -18.45 -12.34
C VAL A 593 13.50 -19.54 -12.83
N TRP A 594 12.52 -19.20 -13.63
CA TRP A 594 11.57 -20.20 -14.14
C TRP A 594 12.21 -21.16 -15.14
N HIS A 595 13.13 -20.72 -15.99
CA HIS A 595 13.89 -21.60 -16.87
C HIS A 595 14.73 -22.61 -16.08
N GLU A 596 15.44 -22.15 -15.06
CA GLU A 596 16.22 -23.02 -14.19
C GLU A 596 15.34 -24.09 -13.50
N VAL A 597 14.23 -23.67 -12.91
CA VAL A 597 13.29 -24.58 -12.25
C VAL A 597 12.66 -25.57 -13.24
N MET A 598 12.30 -25.12 -14.45
CA MET A 598 11.74 -25.98 -15.51
C MET A 598 12.78 -26.97 -16.04
N SER A 599 14.05 -26.60 -16.06
CA SER A 599 15.17 -27.48 -16.44
C SER A 599 15.51 -28.51 -15.37
N GLY A 600 14.79 -28.51 -14.23
CA GLY A 600 14.98 -29.45 -13.14
C GLY A 600 15.98 -28.98 -12.07
N ASN A 601 16.40 -27.71 -12.09
CA ASN A 601 17.24 -27.17 -11.03
C ASN A 601 16.40 -27.06 -9.74
N THR A 602 16.74 -27.83 -8.73
CA THR A 602 16.12 -27.82 -7.40
C THR A 602 16.95 -27.06 -6.36
N ASN A 603 18.13 -26.57 -6.77
CA ASN A 603 19.00 -25.78 -5.89
C ASN A 603 18.61 -24.29 -5.95
N TYR A 604 17.59 -23.91 -5.20
CA TYR A 604 17.12 -22.54 -5.14
C TYR A 604 18.13 -21.55 -4.53
N GLU A 605 19.16 -22.02 -3.81
CA GLU A 605 20.24 -21.16 -3.31
C GLU A 605 21.01 -20.50 -4.45
N GLU A 606 21.15 -21.19 -5.60
CA GLU A 606 21.78 -20.63 -6.79
C GLU A 606 20.94 -19.59 -7.51
N LEU A 607 19.65 -19.53 -7.20
CA LEU A 607 18.68 -18.63 -7.82
C LEU A 607 18.42 -17.37 -6.98
N ILE A 608 19.02 -17.26 -5.80
CA ILE A 608 18.93 -16.06 -4.97
C ILE A 608 19.55 -14.86 -5.72
N PRO A 609 18.92 -13.65 -5.71
CA PRO A 609 19.43 -12.48 -6.44
C PRO A 609 20.91 -12.16 -6.24
N GLU A 610 21.41 -12.30 -5.01
CA GLU A 610 22.82 -12.14 -4.65
C GLU A 610 23.75 -13.06 -5.47
N VAL A 611 23.38 -14.34 -5.57
CA VAL A 611 24.19 -15.34 -6.27
C VAL A 611 24.12 -15.13 -7.78
N VAL A 612 22.93 -14.77 -8.29
CA VAL A 612 22.74 -14.50 -9.71
C VAL A 612 23.59 -13.33 -10.17
N ILE A 613 23.56 -12.20 -9.43
CA ILE A 613 24.37 -11.01 -9.78
C ILE A 613 25.88 -11.30 -9.65
N ALA A 614 26.29 -12.10 -8.67
CA ALA A 614 27.69 -12.49 -8.52
C ALA A 614 28.18 -13.32 -9.72
N LYS A 615 27.34 -14.26 -10.23
CA LYS A 615 27.64 -15.04 -11.44
C LYS A 615 27.66 -14.19 -12.72
N GLN A 616 26.89 -13.12 -12.80
CA GLN A 616 26.90 -12.20 -13.96
C GLN A 616 28.14 -11.30 -14.00
N ASN A 617 28.72 -11.01 -12.83
CA ASN A 617 29.89 -10.13 -12.69
C ASN A 617 31.22 -10.91 -12.69
N SER A 618 31.19 -12.25 -12.64
CA SER A 618 32.36 -13.13 -12.75
C SER A 618 32.62 -13.55 -14.19
#